data_c38d7494430ee162fe5357cdfe7351a4
#
_entry.id   c38d7494430ee162fe5357cdfe7351a4
#
_cell.length_a   1.000
_cell.length_b   1.000
_cell.length_c   1.000
_cell.angle_alpha   90.00
_cell.angle_beta   90.00
_cell.angle_gamma   90.00
#
_symmetry.space_group_name_H-M   'P 1'
#
loop_
_entity.id
_entity.type
_entity.pdbx_description
1 polymer ?
#
loop_
_entity_poly.entity_id
_entity_poly.type
_entity_poly.pdbx_seq_one_letter_code
_entity_poly.pdbx_strand_id
1 'polypeptide(L)'
;EAKKIKSLLLKKNISSKILIWKGTIPKTGIQHKAREIRYNLLLKECYKLKINYLVLGHHVDDLVENFFIRLFRGSGLRGLSSFNVVSLTDKNNIKIIRPLISIKKKELINIAKKVYGFFIIDPSNFKEIFLRTRIRNYINNFKREGFDLNKVKLTINNLQTSEKSLNHYYQKAINKHVRYININKCLISNKLFINESDEIIFRIIGNVIAKIGNSYYPPRGKDLKNLIVKIKSDLHLKVTLGKCIIEKVNNSYLIKKEHNV
;
A
#
# COMPACT_ATOMS: atom_id res chain seq x y z
N GLU A 1 23.07 -5.49 -16.67
CA GLU A 1 21.70 -5.98 -16.95
C GLU A 1 20.89 -4.96 -17.73
N ALA A 2 20.66 -3.73 -17.21
CA ALA A 2 19.80 -2.73 -17.85
C ALA A 2 20.24 -2.37 -19.30
N LYS A 3 21.53 -2.22 -19.56
CA LYS A 3 22.05 -1.97 -20.92
C LYS A 3 21.74 -3.15 -21.88
N LYS A 4 21.88 -4.40 -21.41
CA LYS A 4 21.55 -5.60 -22.18
C LYS A 4 20.07 -5.66 -22.54
N ILE A 5 19.18 -5.38 -21.54
CA ILE A 5 17.73 -5.31 -21.79
C ILE A 5 17.42 -4.21 -22.81
N LYS A 6 18.01 -3.02 -22.67
CA LYS A 6 17.80 -1.91 -23.61
C LYS A 6 18.16 -2.30 -25.04
N SER A 7 19.30 -2.95 -25.22
CA SER A 7 19.73 -3.43 -26.56
C SER A 7 18.77 -4.44 -27.18
N LEU A 8 18.24 -5.36 -26.37
CA LEU A 8 17.26 -6.35 -26.82
C LEU A 8 15.92 -5.74 -27.20
N LEU A 9 15.42 -4.80 -26.40
CA LEU A 9 14.18 -4.09 -26.68
C LEU A 9 14.31 -3.28 -27.97
N LEU A 10 15.46 -2.64 -28.17
CA LEU A 10 15.77 -1.92 -29.44
C LEU A 10 15.68 -2.84 -30.67
N LYS A 11 16.22 -4.07 -30.59
CA LYS A 11 16.11 -5.06 -31.68
C LYS A 11 14.67 -5.47 -31.99
N LYS A 12 13.75 -5.24 -31.08
CA LYS A 12 12.30 -5.49 -31.24
C LYS A 12 11.50 -4.21 -31.49
N ASN A 13 12.16 -3.11 -31.84
CA ASN A 13 11.55 -1.78 -32.05
C ASN A 13 10.77 -1.26 -30.82
N ILE A 14 11.18 -1.67 -29.60
CA ILE A 14 10.58 -1.21 -28.34
C ILE A 14 11.48 -0.13 -27.74
N SER A 15 10.96 1.11 -27.69
CA SER A 15 11.64 2.23 -27.05
C SER A 15 11.80 1.98 -25.56
N SER A 16 12.97 2.27 -25.01
CA SER A 16 13.26 2.06 -23.59
C SER A 16 14.22 3.10 -23.03
N LYS A 17 14.03 3.46 -21.75
CA LYS A 17 14.84 4.43 -21.02
C LYS A 17 15.40 3.82 -19.74
N ILE A 18 16.68 4.01 -19.48
CA ILE A 18 17.30 3.61 -18.21
C ILE A 18 17.23 4.81 -17.26
N LEU A 19 16.56 4.63 -16.12
CA LEU A 19 16.52 5.61 -15.05
C LEU A 19 17.61 5.28 -14.03
N ILE A 20 18.51 6.25 -13.79
CA ILE A 20 19.67 6.07 -12.91
C ILE A 20 19.44 6.90 -11.65
N TRP A 21 19.61 6.25 -10.49
CA TRP A 21 19.67 6.94 -9.20
C TRP A 21 21.13 7.28 -8.87
N LYS A 22 21.36 8.52 -8.45
CA LYS A 22 22.70 9.05 -8.13
C LYS A 22 22.94 9.29 -6.64
N GLY A 23 22.07 8.77 -5.75
CA GLY A 23 22.20 8.97 -4.31
C GLY A 23 23.10 7.95 -3.62
N THR A 24 23.32 8.13 -2.31
CA THR A 24 24.10 7.24 -1.45
C THR A 24 23.31 5.97 -1.06
N ILE A 25 23.96 4.81 -1.09
CA ILE A 25 23.33 3.55 -0.71
C ILE A 25 23.03 3.57 0.79
N PRO A 26 21.78 3.34 1.21
CA PRO A 26 21.42 3.32 2.62
C PRO A 26 22.04 2.12 3.35
N LYS A 27 22.50 2.33 4.59
CA LYS A 27 23.09 1.25 5.42
C LYS A 27 22.03 0.26 5.94
N THR A 28 20.79 0.71 6.14
CA THR A 28 19.67 -0.10 6.66
C THR A 28 18.43 0.07 5.79
N GLY A 29 17.51 -0.90 5.86
CA GLY A 29 16.25 -0.84 5.11
C GLY A 29 16.41 -0.80 3.59
N ILE A 30 17.50 -1.36 3.05
CA ILE A 30 17.92 -1.26 1.65
C ILE A 30 16.77 -1.58 0.67
N GLN A 31 16.03 -2.67 0.90
CA GLN A 31 14.92 -3.06 0.00
C GLN A 31 13.76 -2.04 0.02
N HIS A 32 13.42 -1.53 1.20
CA HIS A 32 12.37 -0.52 1.33
C HIS A 32 12.77 0.76 0.60
N LYS A 33 13.98 1.23 0.84
CA LYS A 33 14.51 2.45 0.22
C LYS A 33 14.68 2.31 -1.29
N ALA A 34 15.20 1.18 -1.75
CA ALA A 34 15.33 0.88 -3.19
C ALA A 34 13.95 0.84 -3.88
N ARG A 35 12.92 0.30 -3.21
CA ARG A 35 11.54 0.34 -3.71
C ARG A 35 11.02 1.78 -3.78
N GLU A 36 11.18 2.56 -2.71
CA GLU A 36 10.77 3.96 -2.67
C GLU A 36 11.41 4.77 -3.79
N ILE A 37 12.74 4.67 -3.95
CA ILE A 37 13.50 5.35 -5.00
C ILE A 37 13.01 4.95 -6.39
N ARG A 38 12.81 3.65 -6.63
CA ARG A 38 12.29 3.14 -7.90
C ARG A 38 10.95 3.76 -8.26
N TYR A 39 10.00 3.76 -7.30
CA TYR A 39 8.69 4.38 -7.53
C TYR A 39 8.80 5.88 -7.77
N ASN A 40 9.62 6.58 -7.00
CA ASN A 40 9.82 8.02 -7.17
C ASN A 40 10.39 8.36 -8.56
N LEU A 41 11.37 7.59 -9.05
CA LEU A 41 11.93 7.77 -10.40
C LEU A 41 10.89 7.51 -11.49
N LEU A 42 10.13 6.41 -11.38
CA LEU A 42 9.09 6.07 -12.35
C LEU A 42 7.95 7.10 -12.36
N LEU A 43 7.45 7.51 -11.19
CA LEU A 43 6.39 8.51 -11.09
C LEU A 43 6.84 9.88 -11.58
N LYS A 44 8.09 10.27 -11.31
CA LYS A 44 8.68 11.51 -11.84
C LYS A 44 8.74 11.50 -13.37
N GLU A 45 9.08 10.35 -13.96
CA GLU A 45 9.11 10.20 -15.41
C GLU A 45 7.69 10.22 -16.01
N CYS A 46 6.73 9.53 -15.38
CA CYS A 46 5.31 9.60 -15.78
C CYS A 46 4.80 11.04 -15.76
N TYR A 47 5.10 11.80 -14.70
CA TYR A 47 4.72 13.21 -14.60
C TYR A 47 5.32 14.05 -15.71
N LYS A 48 6.65 13.88 -15.97
CA LYS A 48 7.35 14.60 -17.05
C LYS A 48 6.73 14.35 -18.42
N LEU A 49 6.31 13.10 -18.66
CA LEU A 49 5.73 12.66 -19.93
C LEU A 49 4.19 12.84 -19.98
N LYS A 50 3.57 13.41 -18.93
CA LYS A 50 2.11 13.56 -18.78
C LYS A 50 1.37 12.21 -18.92
N ILE A 51 1.95 11.11 -18.40
CA ILE A 51 1.38 9.77 -18.43
C ILE A 51 0.65 9.51 -17.11
N ASN A 52 -0.63 9.12 -17.20
CA ASN A 52 -1.49 8.85 -16.04
C ASN A 52 -1.50 7.38 -15.59
N TYR A 53 -0.79 6.51 -16.30
CA TYR A 53 -0.76 5.07 -16.04
C TYR A 53 0.67 4.55 -15.92
N LEU A 54 0.97 3.84 -14.83
CA LEU A 54 2.23 3.13 -14.64
C LEU A 54 1.96 1.63 -14.62
N VAL A 55 2.42 0.92 -15.63
CA VAL A 55 2.28 -0.54 -15.72
C VAL A 55 3.47 -1.22 -15.07
N LEU A 56 3.21 -2.19 -14.18
CA LEU A 56 4.23 -2.96 -13.47
C LEU A 56 4.11 -4.45 -13.79
N GLY A 57 5.24 -5.11 -14.01
CA GLY A 57 5.35 -6.54 -14.33
C GLY A 57 5.20 -7.47 -13.11
N HIS A 58 4.38 -7.11 -12.11
CA HIS A 58 4.09 -7.99 -10.99
C HIS A 58 3.21 -9.16 -11.42
N HIS A 59 3.48 -10.36 -10.89
CA HIS A 59 2.81 -11.60 -11.20
C HIS A 59 2.22 -12.29 -9.95
N VAL A 60 1.58 -13.46 -10.11
CA VAL A 60 0.88 -14.14 -9.00
C VAL A 60 1.80 -14.50 -7.83
N ASP A 61 3.05 -14.88 -8.12
CA ASP A 61 4.01 -15.20 -7.04
C ASP A 61 4.32 -13.93 -6.20
N ASP A 62 4.42 -12.74 -6.82
CA ASP A 62 4.57 -11.46 -6.09
C ASP A 62 3.35 -11.13 -5.22
N LEU A 63 2.14 -11.46 -5.70
CA LEU A 63 0.90 -11.28 -4.94
C LEU A 63 0.94 -12.13 -3.66
N VAL A 64 1.28 -13.41 -3.79
CA VAL A 64 1.35 -14.35 -2.67
C VAL A 64 2.49 -13.98 -1.71
N GLU A 65 3.69 -13.67 -2.21
CA GLU A 65 4.80 -13.18 -1.40
C GLU A 65 4.40 -11.95 -0.57
N ASN A 66 3.75 -10.97 -1.20
CA ASN A 66 3.31 -9.76 -0.51
C ASN A 66 2.25 -10.06 0.56
N PHE A 67 1.32 -10.98 0.28
CA PHE A 67 0.33 -11.44 1.25
C PHE A 67 1.00 -12.02 2.51
N PHE A 68 1.95 -12.96 2.37
CA PHE A 68 2.66 -13.53 3.51
C PHE A 68 3.52 -12.54 4.26
N ILE A 69 4.22 -11.63 3.56
CA ILE A 69 5.00 -10.56 4.22
C ILE A 69 4.10 -9.72 5.11
N ARG A 70 2.87 -9.42 4.68
CA ARG A 70 1.91 -8.63 5.45
C ARG A 70 1.26 -9.43 6.56
N LEU A 71 0.94 -10.70 6.32
CA LEU A 71 0.40 -11.62 7.33
C LEU A 71 1.38 -11.75 8.51
N PHE A 72 2.65 -11.99 8.24
CA PHE A 72 3.68 -12.10 9.29
C PHE A 72 3.98 -10.78 10.03
N ARG A 73 3.54 -9.65 9.47
CA ARG A 73 3.59 -8.34 10.15
C ARG A 73 2.33 -8.03 10.95
N GLY A 74 1.37 -8.95 11.04
CA GLY A 74 0.10 -8.71 11.71
C GLY A 74 -0.80 -7.69 11.00
N SER A 75 -0.71 -7.59 9.67
CA SER A 75 -1.55 -6.65 8.93
C SER A 75 -3.03 -7.07 8.98
N GLY A 76 -3.92 -6.12 9.23
CA GLY A 76 -5.37 -6.33 9.11
C GLY A 76 -5.83 -6.41 7.66
N LEU A 77 -7.15 -6.52 7.45
CA LEU A 77 -7.81 -6.75 6.16
C LEU A 77 -7.33 -5.80 5.05
N ARG A 78 -7.31 -4.48 5.31
CA ARG A 78 -6.83 -3.47 4.35
C ARG A 78 -5.39 -3.73 3.90
N GLY A 79 -4.53 -4.18 4.82
CA GLY A 79 -3.16 -4.54 4.52
C GLY A 79 -3.06 -5.79 3.65
N LEU A 80 -3.73 -6.87 4.04
CA LEU A 80 -3.70 -8.15 3.34
C LEU A 80 -4.28 -8.06 1.92
N SER A 81 -5.32 -7.26 1.73
CA SER A 81 -6.02 -7.08 0.44
C SER A 81 -5.39 -6.01 -0.47
N SER A 82 -4.36 -5.28 -0.04
CA SER A 82 -3.90 -4.05 -0.68
C SER A 82 -3.15 -4.22 -2.02
N PHE A 83 -2.76 -5.44 -2.40
CA PHE A 83 -2.01 -5.70 -3.64
C PHE A 83 -2.99 -6.00 -4.79
N ASN A 84 -3.59 -4.94 -5.34
CA ASN A 84 -4.63 -5.01 -6.35
C ASN A 84 -4.09 -4.89 -7.78
N VAL A 85 -4.90 -5.30 -8.76
CA VAL A 85 -4.65 -5.08 -10.20
C VAL A 85 -4.44 -3.59 -10.48
N VAL A 86 -5.29 -2.75 -9.93
CA VAL A 86 -5.20 -1.28 -10.05
C VAL A 86 -5.05 -0.67 -8.66
N SER A 87 -4.13 0.26 -8.51
CA SER A 87 -3.95 1.07 -7.30
C SER A 87 -3.74 2.53 -7.70
N LEU A 88 -4.30 3.45 -6.94
CA LEU A 88 -4.02 4.88 -7.08
C LEU A 88 -2.75 5.24 -6.33
N THR A 89 -2.01 6.22 -6.84
CA THR A 89 -0.93 6.87 -6.08
C THR A 89 -1.47 8.14 -5.45
N ASP A 90 -1.16 8.37 -4.18
CA ASP A 90 -1.62 9.56 -3.45
C ASP A 90 -1.03 10.87 -3.99
N LYS A 91 0.05 10.76 -4.77
CA LYS A 91 0.80 11.90 -5.29
C LYS A 91 0.57 12.07 -6.77
N ASN A 92 -0.29 12.51 -7.42
CA ASN A 92 -0.38 12.85 -8.88
C ASN A 92 -1.44 12.10 -9.68
N ASN A 93 -2.43 11.47 -9.06
CA ASN A 93 -3.51 10.74 -9.75
C ASN A 93 -3.02 9.66 -10.76
N ILE A 94 -1.73 9.23 -10.64
CA ILE A 94 -1.20 8.17 -11.50
C ILE A 94 -1.74 6.83 -11.03
N LYS A 95 -2.38 6.09 -11.92
CA LYS A 95 -2.87 4.73 -11.67
C LYS A 95 -1.75 3.73 -11.92
N ILE A 96 -1.46 2.90 -10.91
CA ILE A 96 -0.53 1.76 -11.06
C ILE A 96 -1.35 0.55 -11.47
N ILE A 97 -1.00 -0.06 -12.61
CA ILE A 97 -1.68 -1.22 -13.19
C ILE A 97 -0.74 -2.42 -13.17
N ARG A 98 -1.25 -3.61 -12.77
CA ARG A 98 -0.52 -4.88 -12.72
C ARG A 98 -1.24 -5.93 -13.55
N PRO A 99 -1.13 -5.89 -14.88
CA PRO A 99 -1.91 -6.77 -15.76
C PRO A 99 -1.52 -8.25 -15.62
N LEU A 100 -0.29 -8.54 -15.21
CA LEU A 100 0.25 -9.89 -15.11
C LEU A 100 0.00 -10.55 -13.73
N ILE A 101 -0.77 -9.92 -12.84
CA ILE A 101 -0.95 -10.37 -11.45
C ILE A 101 -1.62 -11.75 -11.35
N SER A 102 -2.26 -12.22 -12.41
CA SER A 102 -2.91 -13.53 -12.50
C SER A 102 -2.04 -14.60 -13.12
N ILE A 103 -0.91 -14.23 -13.72
CA ILE A 103 -0.02 -15.11 -14.50
C ILE A 103 1.07 -15.67 -13.59
N LYS A 104 1.42 -16.95 -13.73
CA LYS A 104 2.50 -17.60 -12.98
C LYS A 104 3.87 -17.15 -13.53
N LYS A 105 4.85 -16.97 -12.64
CA LYS A 105 6.22 -16.61 -13.02
C LYS A 105 6.81 -17.58 -14.05
N LYS A 106 6.54 -18.88 -13.91
CA LYS A 106 7.01 -19.94 -14.85
C LYS A 106 6.52 -19.68 -16.27
N GLU A 107 5.28 -19.26 -16.45
CA GLU A 107 4.69 -18.94 -17.76
C GLU A 107 5.41 -17.73 -18.40
N LEU A 108 5.65 -16.68 -17.60
CA LEU A 108 6.37 -15.49 -18.07
C LEU A 108 7.82 -15.81 -18.48
N ILE A 109 8.51 -16.69 -17.73
CA ILE A 109 9.86 -17.16 -18.09
C ILE A 109 9.82 -17.92 -19.42
N ASN A 110 8.83 -18.79 -19.63
CA ASN A 110 8.69 -19.54 -20.88
C ASN A 110 8.45 -18.59 -22.07
N ILE A 111 7.59 -17.59 -21.91
CA ILE A 111 7.36 -16.56 -22.93
C ILE A 111 8.66 -15.78 -23.22
N ALA A 112 9.37 -15.34 -22.18
CA ALA A 112 10.62 -14.62 -22.35
C ALA A 112 11.68 -15.43 -23.10
N LYS A 113 11.81 -16.73 -22.79
CA LYS A 113 12.71 -17.64 -23.52
C LYS A 113 12.32 -17.81 -24.99
N LYS A 114 11.01 -17.98 -25.27
CA LYS A 114 10.51 -18.10 -26.64
C LYS A 114 10.73 -16.84 -27.50
N VAL A 115 10.49 -15.66 -26.89
CA VAL A 115 10.54 -14.38 -27.61
C VAL A 115 11.96 -13.82 -27.74
N TYR A 116 12.78 -13.97 -26.67
CA TYR A 116 14.11 -13.34 -26.58
C TYR A 116 15.28 -14.34 -26.51
N GLY A 117 15.00 -15.66 -26.50
CA GLY A 117 16.00 -16.71 -26.34
C GLY A 117 16.51 -16.93 -24.92
N PHE A 118 16.28 -16.00 -24.00
CA PHE A 118 16.75 -16.06 -22.62
C PHE A 118 15.92 -15.17 -21.68
N PHE A 119 16.19 -15.28 -20.37
CA PHE A 119 15.71 -14.32 -19.37
C PHE A 119 16.85 -13.99 -18.39
N ILE A 120 16.76 -12.81 -17.76
CA ILE A 120 17.79 -12.37 -16.82
C ILE A 120 17.43 -12.81 -15.42
N ILE A 121 18.38 -13.42 -14.74
CA ILE A 121 18.28 -13.80 -13.32
C ILE A 121 19.02 -12.73 -12.50
N ASP A 122 18.30 -12.02 -11.64
CA ASP A 122 18.91 -11.07 -10.69
C ASP A 122 19.55 -11.85 -9.53
N PRO A 123 20.88 -11.75 -9.30
CA PRO A 123 21.57 -12.45 -8.22
C PRO A 123 21.02 -12.11 -6.82
N SER A 124 20.43 -10.94 -6.63
CA SER A 124 19.83 -10.54 -5.36
C SER A 124 18.66 -11.43 -4.93
N ASN A 125 18.04 -12.15 -5.89
CA ASN A 125 16.94 -13.08 -5.61
C ASN A 125 17.35 -14.30 -4.76
N PHE A 126 18.63 -14.58 -4.64
CA PHE A 126 19.17 -15.73 -3.87
C PHE A 126 19.70 -15.33 -2.49
N LYS A 127 19.75 -14.03 -2.16
CA LYS A 127 20.29 -13.58 -0.88
C LYS A 127 19.25 -13.74 0.24
N GLU A 128 19.44 -14.71 1.13
CA GLU A 128 18.53 -15.01 2.25
C GLU A 128 18.46 -13.93 3.34
N ILE A 129 19.36 -12.96 3.32
CA ILE A 129 19.28 -11.77 4.16
C ILE A 129 17.97 -10.99 3.91
N PHE A 130 17.36 -11.18 2.75
CA PHE A 130 16.12 -10.49 2.39
C PHE A 130 14.88 -11.28 2.80
N LEU A 131 13.96 -10.62 3.49
CA LEU A 131 12.70 -11.22 3.92
C LEU A 131 11.92 -11.87 2.76
N ARG A 132 11.92 -11.28 1.58
CA ARG A 132 11.27 -11.83 0.39
C ARG A 132 11.85 -13.19 -0.03
N THR A 133 13.16 -13.34 0.02
CA THR A 133 13.82 -14.61 -0.30
C THR A 133 13.44 -15.68 0.68
N ARG A 134 13.43 -15.37 2.00
CA ARG A 134 12.98 -16.31 3.03
C ARG A 134 11.53 -16.72 2.84
N ILE A 135 10.64 -15.77 2.54
CA ILE A 135 9.23 -16.07 2.26
C ILE A 135 9.08 -17.01 1.05
N ARG A 136 9.86 -16.83 -0.02
CA ARG A 136 9.88 -17.76 -1.17
C ARG A 136 10.27 -19.16 -0.75
N ASN A 137 11.31 -19.28 0.09
CA ASN A 137 11.75 -20.58 0.60
C ASN A 137 10.63 -21.25 1.43
N TYR A 138 9.96 -20.50 2.32
CA TYR A 138 8.81 -21.04 3.06
C TYR A 138 7.67 -21.45 2.14
N ILE A 139 7.29 -20.65 1.16
CA ILE A 139 6.25 -20.99 0.18
C ILE A 139 6.64 -22.24 -0.60
N ASN A 140 7.90 -22.40 -0.99
CA ASN A 140 8.38 -23.59 -1.70
C ASN A 140 8.32 -24.86 -0.81
N ASN A 141 8.63 -24.74 0.47
CA ASN A 141 8.48 -25.85 1.42
C ASN A 141 7.00 -26.20 1.62
N PHE A 142 6.13 -25.21 1.81
CA PHE A 142 4.69 -25.45 1.93
C PHE A 142 4.08 -26.11 0.67
N LYS A 143 4.61 -25.82 -0.52
CA LYS A 143 4.17 -26.51 -1.76
C LYS A 143 4.40 -28.01 -1.71
N ARG A 144 5.44 -28.47 -1.02
CA ARG A 144 5.73 -29.90 -0.82
C ARG A 144 4.70 -30.55 0.12
N GLU A 145 4.13 -29.77 1.03
CA GLU A 145 3.07 -30.17 1.97
C GLU A 145 1.64 -29.96 1.41
N GLY A 146 1.49 -29.79 0.08
CA GLY A 146 0.17 -29.64 -0.54
C GLY A 146 -0.38 -28.20 -0.61
N PHE A 147 0.43 -27.19 -0.32
CA PHE A 147 0.02 -25.80 -0.44
C PHE A 147 -0.25 -25.40 -1.90
N ASP A 148 -1.48 -24.96 -2.17
CA ASP A 148 -1.92 -24.52 -3.49
C ASP A 148 -1.99 -22.99 -3.60
N LEU A 149 -1.19 -22.43 -4.50
CA LEU A 149 -1.19 -20.99 -4.82
C LEU A 149 -2.56 -20.47 -5.27
N ASN A 150 -3.36 -21.31 -5.94
CA ASN A 150 -4.69 -20.90 -6.41
C ASN A 150 -5.65 -20.71 -5.22
N LYS A 151 -5.56 -21.57 -4.20
CA LYS A 151 -6.35 -21.44 -2.96
C LYS A 151 -5.98 -20.15 -2.21
N VAL A 152 -4.69 -19.81 -2.13
CA VAL A 152 -4.25 -18.55 -1.54
C VAL A 152 -4.73 -17.34 -2.35
N LYS A 153 -4.64 -17.40 -3.68
CA LYS A 153 -5.18 -16.36 -4.55
C LYS A 153 -6.68 -16.18 -4.34
N LEU A 154 -7.45 -17.29 -4.21
CA LEU A 154 -8.87 -17.23 -3.90
C LEU A 154 -9.12 -16.52 -2.57
N THR A 155 -8.39 -16.88 -1.52
CA THR A 155 -8.46 -16.20 -0.21
C THR A 155 -8.18 -14.70 -0.33
N ILE A 156 -7.13 -14.31 -1.06
CA ILE A 156 -6.82 -12.89 -1.29
C ILE A 156 -7.96 -12.18 -2.02
N ASN A 157 -8.56 -12.80 -3.03
CA ASN A 157 -9.69 -12.23 -3.77
C ASN A 157 -10.92 -12.04 -2.85
N ASN A 158 -11.22 -13.01 -1.98
CA ASN A 158 -12.30 -12.91 -1.01
C ASN A 158 -12.07 -11.75 -0.03
N LEU A 159 -10.84 -11.61 0.48
CA LEU A 159 -10.46 -10.48 1.33
C LEU A 159 -10.58 -9.14 0.59
N GLN A 160 -10.22 -9.09 -0.70
CA GLN A 160 -10.37 -7.89 -1.52
C GLN A 160 -11.85 -7.52 -1.73
N THR A 161 -12.73 -8.50 -1.89
CA THR A 161 -14.18 -8.28 -2.00
C THR A 161 -14.74 -7.73 -0.70
N SER A 162 -14.36 -8.32 0.45
CA SER A 162 -14.74 -7.82 1.77
C SER A 162 -14.26 -6.39 2.01
N GLU A 163 -13.01 -6.08 1.61
CA GLU A 163 -12.45 -4.73 1.72
C GLU A 163 -13.21 -3.71 0.87
N LYS A 164 -13.67 -4.08 -0.32
CA LYS A 164 -14.51 -3.20 -1.16
C LYS A 164 -15.84 -2.88 -0.46
N SER A 165 -16.47 -3.87 0.15
CA SER A 165 -17.72 -3.68 0.92
C SER A 165 -17.51 -2.75 2.10
N LEU A 166 -16.46 -2.97 2.90
CA LEU A 166 -16.13 -2.09 4.02
C LEU A 166 -15.77 -0.67 3.56
N ASN A 167 -15.10 -0.52 2.42
CA ASN A 167 -14.82 0.80 1.88
C ASN A 167 -16.09 1.54 1.42
N HIS A 168 -17.10 0.82 0.93
CA HIS A 168 -18.40 1.41 0.61
C HIS A 168 -19.08 1.98 1.86
N TYR A 169 -19.13 1.22 2.96
CA TYR A 169 -19.68 1.70 4.23
C TYR A 169 -18.83 2.84 4.83
N TYR A 170 -17.50 2.75 4.74
CA TYR A 170 -16.61 3.84 5.12
C TYR A 170 -16.93 5.15 4.39
N GLN A 171 -17.16 5.11 3.06
CA GLN A 171 -17.51 6.30 2.29
C GLN A 171 -18.86 6.88 2.71
N LYS A 172 -19.86 6.03 2.96
CA LYS A 172 -21.16 6.49 3.50
C LYS A 172 -21.00 7.17 4.85
N ALA A 173 -20.27 6.54 5.77
CA ALA A 173 -20.09 7.04 7.12
C ALA A 173 -19.26 8.35 7.17
N ILE A 174 -18.19 8.47 6.36
CA ILE A 174 -17.39 9.69 6.30
C ILE A 174 -18.21 10.87 5.77
N ASN A 175 -19.03 10.67 4.74
CA ASN A 175 -19.90 11.70 4.20
C ASN A 175 -20.98 12.15 5.20
N LYS A 176 -21.46 11.22 6.06
CA LYS A 176 -22.49 11.49 7.05
C LYS A 176 -21.95 12.17 8.31
N HIS A 177 -20.75 11.79 8.75
CA HIS A 177 -20.25 12.14 10.09
C HIS A 177 -19.05 13.08 10.11
N VAL A 178 -18.38 13.32 8.97
CA VAL A 178 -17.15 14.14 8.88
C VAL A 178 -17.38 15.36 8.02
N ARG A 179 -17.20 16.55 8.60
CA ARG A 179 -17.27 17.83 7.90
C ARG A 179 -15.89 18.50 7.91
N TYR A 180 -15.25 18.58 6.76
CA TYR A 180 -14.02 19.35 6.60
C TYR A 180 -14.34 20.85 6.56
N ILE A 181 -13.75 21.62 7.48
CA ILE A 181 -13.86 23.08 7.51
C ILE A 181 -12.86 23.68 6.53
N ASN A 182 -11.63 23.16 6.56
CA ASN A 182 -10.54 23.49 5.62
C ASN A 182 -9.50 22.35 5.58
N ILE A 183 -8.37 22.56 4.92
CA ILE A 183 -7.30 21.54 4.78
C ILE A 183 -6.66 21.14 6.12
N ASN A 184 -6.75 21.98 7.15
CA ASN A 184 -6.12 21.81 8.47
C ASN A 184 -7.11 21.54 9.60
N LYS A 185 -8.43 21.54 9.34
CA LYS A 185 -9.47 21.40 10.36
C LYS A 185 -10.67 20.62 9.86
N CYS A 186 -11.20 19.73 10.69
CA CYS A 186 -12.48 19.06 10.46
C CYS A 186 -13.25 18.84 11.76
N LEU A 187 -14.57 18.67 11.65
CA LEU A 187 -15.48 18.27 12.71
C LEU A 187 -15.95 16.84 12.47
N ILE A 188 -16.00 16.04 13.52
CA ILE A 188 -16.55 14.69 13.51
C ILE A 188 -17.71 14.65 14.49
N SER A 189 -18.89 14.27 14.00
CA SER A 189 -20.08 14.13 14.84
C SER A 189 -19.93 13.02 15.88
N ASN A 190 -20.39 13.25 17.12
CA ASN A 190 -20.43 12.21 18.16
C ASN A 190 -21.27 10.99 17.73
N LYS A 191 -22.26 11.18 16.85
CA LYS A 191 -23.08 10.08 16.29
C LYS A 191 -22.23 9.02 15.53
N LEU A 192 -21.02 9.35 15.09
CA LEU A 192 -20.08 8.37 14.52
C LEU A 192 -19.80 7.24 15.53
N PHE A 193 -19.53 7.58 16.79
CA PHE A 193 -19.13 6.63 17.82
C PHE A 193 -20.29 5.80 18.39
N ILE A 194 -21.53 6.23 18.10
CA ILE A 194 -22.77 5.56 18.56
C ILE A 194 -23.32 4.65 17.45
N ASN A 195 -23.31 5.11 16.20
CA ASN A 195 -24.08 4.49 15.12
C ASN A 195 -23.23 3.60 14.20
N GLU A 196 -21.89 3.72 14.25
CA GLU A 196 -21.03 2.99 13.32
C GLU A 196 -20.24 1.89 14.04
N SER A 197 -19.83 0.86 13.28
CA SER A 197 -19.01 -0.23 13.82
C SER A 197 -17.59 0.24 14.16
N ASP A 198 -16.95 -0.45 15.10
CA ASP A 198 -15.59 -0.10 15.56
C ASP A 198 -14.55 -0.07 14.41
N GLU A 199 -14.69 -0.93 13.40
CA GLU A 199 -13.80 -0.92 12.23
C GLU A 199 -14.00 0.35 11.39
N ILE A 200 -15.24 0.81 11.19
CA ILE A 200 -15.54 2.05 10.46
C ILE A 200 -15.04 3.27 11.23
N ILE A 201 -15.28 3.31 12.54
CA ILE A 201 -14.76 4.36 13.42
C ILE A 201 -13.24 4.43 13.32
N PHE A 202 -12.57 3.28 13.48
CA PHE A 202 -11.11 3.17 13.42
C PHE A 202 -10.54 3.69 12.09
N ARG A 203 -11.16 3.34 10.96
CA ARG A 203 -10.77 3.80 9.62
C ARG A 203 -10.96 5.30 9.45
N ILE A 204 -12.10 5.83 9.88
CA ILE A 204 -12.41 7.26 9.75
C ILE A 204 -11.41 8.08 10.57
N ILE A 205 -11.26 7.77 11.86
CA ILE A 205 -10.36 8.52 12.74
C ILE A 205 -8.93 8.48 12.23
N GLY A 206 -8.43 7.29 11.85
CA GLY A 206 -7.08 7.13 11.32
C GLY A 206 -6.83 7.93 10.04
N ASN A 207 -7.75 7.86 9.08
CA ASN A 207 -7.61 8.56 7.81
C ASN A 207 -7.77 10.08 7.96
N VAL A 208 -8.68 10.55 8.81
CA VAL A 208 -8.86 11.98 9.09
C VAL A 208 -7.60 12.56 9.74
N ILE A 209 -7.04 11.90 10.76
CA ILE A 209 -5.80 12.33 11.40
C ILE A 209 -4.65 12.36 10.39
N ALA A 210 -4.50 11.34 9.55
CA ALA A 210 -3.48 11.33 8.51
C ALA A 210 -3.62 12.50 7.54
N LYS A 211 -4.86 12.78 7.10
CA LYS A 211 -5.15 13.86 6.15
C LYS A 211 -4.89 15.25 6.75
N ILE A 212 -5.40 15.52 7.95
CA ILE A 212 -5.23 16.81 8.64
C ILE A 212 -3.76 17.01 9.05
N GLY A 213 -3.11 15.97 9.59
CA GLY A 213 -1.69 16.00 10.00
C GLY A 213 -0.71 15.97 8.82
N ASN A 214 -1.20 15.93 7.57
CA ASN A 214 -0.40 15.81 6.35
C ASN A 214 0.62 14.65 6.43
N SER A 215 0.16 13.50 6.93
CA SER A 215 0.96 12.28 7.08
C SER A 215 0.55 11.25 6.03
N TYR A 216 1.55 10.55 5.46
CA TYR A 216 1.30 9.51 4.45
C TYR A 216 0.53 8.30 5.01
N TYR A 217 0.78 7.96 6.28
CA TYR A 217 0.14 6.84 6.96
C TYR A 217 -0.66 7.32 8.16
N PRO A 218 -1.78 6.65 8.48
CA PRO A 218 -2.46 6.82 9.75
C PRO A 218 -1.53 6.54 10.94
N PRO A 219 -1.83 7.06 12.13
CA PRO A 219 -1.15 6.69 13.37
C PRO A 219 -1.15 5.16 13.59
N ARG A 220 -0.27 4.68 14.46
CA ARG A 220 -0.20 3.24 14.79
C ARG A 220 -1.51 2.75 15.36
N GLY A 221 -1.89 1.51 15.01
CA GLY A 221 -3.18 0.94 15.41
C GLY A 221 -3.41 0.94 16.92
N LYS A 222 -2.37 0.72 17.75
CA LYS A 222 -2.45 0.79 19.22
C LYS A 222 -2.85 2.20 19.69
N ASP A 223 -2.20 3.21 19.13
CA ASP A 223 -2.44 4.61 19.52
C ASP A 223 -3.84 5.09 19.11
N LEU A 224 -4.30 4.66 17.93
CA LEU A 224 -5.67 4.91 17.47
C LEU A 224 -6.72 4.23 18.35
N LYS A 225 -6.51 2.97 18.72
CA LYS A 225 -7.42 2.27 19.64
C LYS A 225 -7.53 2.98 20.99
N ASN A 226 -6.38 3.36 21.56
CA ASN A 226 -6.34 4.11 22.81
C ASN A 226 -7.06 5.46 22.70
N LEU A 227 -6.89 6.18 21.57
CA LEU A 227 -7.62 7.41 21.31
C LEU A 227 -9.13 7.19 21.25
N ILE A 228 -9.60 6.16 20.52
CA ILE A 228 -11.03 5.85 20.39
C ILE A 228 -11.65 5.51 21.78
N VAL A 229 -10.94 4.76 22.62
CA VAL A 229 -11.38 4.48 24.00
C VAL A 229 -11.52 5.78 24.78
N LYS A 230 -10.52 6.67 24.75
CA LYS A 230 -10.59 7.97 25.41
C LYS A 230 -11.76 8.84 24.91
N ILE A 231 -11.98 8.85 23.59
CA ILE A 231 -13.12 9.58 22.98
C ILE A 231 -14.46 9.10 23.55
N LYS A 232 -14.60 7.79 23.77
CA LYS A 232 -15.83 7.19 24.29
C LYS A 232 -16.04 7.44 25.80
N SER A 233 -14.98 7.67 26.57
CA SER A 233 -15.00 7.77 28.05
C SER A 233 -14.85 9.19 28.60
N ASP A 234 -14.25 10.13 27.84
CA ASP A 234 -13.86 11.45 28.37
C ASP A 234 -14.78 12.55 27.84
N LEU A 235 -15.41 13.29 28.77
CA LEU A 235 -16.29 14.40 28.45
C LEU A 235 -15.55 15.69 28.07
N HIS A 236 -14.27 15.84 28.49
CA HIS A 236 -13.46 17.04 28.29
C HIS A 236 -12.18 16.72 27.48
N LEU A 237 -12.28 15.79 26.52
CA LEU A 237 -11.13 15.31 25.75
C LEU A 237 -10.37 16.44 25.05
N LYS A 238 -9.07 16.52 25.34
CA LYS A 238 -8.09 17.28 24.55
C LYS A 238 -6.78 16.49 24.51
N VAL A 239 -6.45 15.93 23.35
CA VAL A 239 -5.26 15.08 23.17
C VAL A 239 -4.58 15.38 21.85
N THR A 240 -3.30 15.01 21.74
CA THR A 240 -2.54 15.10 20.50
C THR A 240 -2.23 13.72 19.93
N LEU A 241 -2.42 13.55 18.64
CA LEU A 241 -2.03 12.34 17.91
C LEU A 241 -1.79 12.66 16.42
N GLY A 242 -0.70 12.15 15.86
CA GLY A 242 -0.43 12.25 14.43
C GLY A 242 -0.32 13.67 13.90
N LYS A 243 0.30 14.59 14.66
CA LYS A 243 0.41 16.03 14.39
C LYS A 243 -0.95 16.75 14.35
N CYS A 244 -1.91 16.21 15.07
CA CYS A 244 -3.23 16.81 15.22
C CYS A 244 -3.57 16.96 16.70
N ILE A 245 -4.30 18.02 17.01
CA ILE A 245 -5.00 18.21 18.28
C ILE A 245 -6.43 17.76 18.07
N ILE A 246 -6.91 16.88 18.94
CA ILE A 246 -8.29 16.36 18.96
C ILE A 246 -8.93 16.87 20.24
N GLU A 247 -10.01 17.62 20.12
CA GLU A 247 -10.74 18.20 21.25
C GLU A 247 -12.25 18.05 21.09
N LYS A 248 -12.96 17.83 22.18
CA LYS A 248 -14.42 17.78 22.20
C LYS A 248 -14.98 19.19 22.14
N VAL A 249 -15.91 19.43 21.23
CA VAL A 249 -16.62 20.70 21.07
C VAL A 249 -18.11 20.41 20.91
N ASN A 250 -18.89 20.67 21.93
CA ASN A 250 -20.30 20.33 21.99
C ASN A 250 -20.57 18.83 21.66
N ASN A 251 -21.43 18.57 20.70
CA ASN A 251 -21.76 17.22 20.20
C ASN A 251 -20.83 16.72 19.08
N SER A 252 -19.61 17.23 19.01
CA SER A 252 -18.66 16.90 17.96
C SER A 252 -17.22 16.88 18.49
N TYR A 253 -16.32 16.32 17.71
CA TYR A 253 -14.87 16.37 17.94
C TYR A 253 -14.21 17.20 16.87
N LEU A 254 -13.50 18.25 17.26
CA LEU A 254 -12.67 19.05 16.38
C LEU A 254 -11.30 18.39 16.25
N ILE A 255 -10.90 18.10 15.04
CA ILE A 255 -9.53 17.68 14.71
C ILE A 255 -8.87 18.81 13.93
N LYS A 256 -7.80 19.36 14.48
CA LYS A 256 -7.02 20.43 13.86
C LYS A 256 -5.55 20.09 13.82
N LYS A 257 -4.87 20.56 12.78
CA LYS A 257 -3.42 20.40 12.66
C LYS A 257 -2.74 21.11 13.84
N GLU A 258 -1.76 20.45 14.43
CA GLU A 258 -0.88 21.04 15.43
C GLU A 258 0.00 22.09 14.74
N HIS A 259 -0.04 23.35 15.24
CA HIS A 259 0.92 24.37 14.81
C HIS A 259 2.24 24.04 15.49
N ASN A 260 3.29 23.74 14.70
CA ASN A 260 4.64 23.74 15.24
C ASN A 260 4.91 25.19 15.70
N VAL A 261 5.16 25.37 16.98
CA VAL A 261 5.74 26.58 17.57
C VAL A 261 7.16 26.72 17.07
#